data_c399a21d079fad9d2bdc3e6dadefd443
#
_entry.id   c399a21d079fad9d2bdc3e6dadefd443
#
_cell.length_a   1.000
_cell.length_b   1.000
_cell.length_c   1.000
_cell.angle_alpha   90.00
_cell.angle_beta   90.00
_cell.angle_gamma   90.00
#
_symmetry.space_group_name_H-M   'P 1'
#
loop_
_entity.id
_entity.type
_entity.pdbx_description
1 polymer ?
#
loop_
_entity_poly.entity_id
_entity_poly.type
_entity_poly.pdbx_seq_one_letter_code
_entity_poly.pdbx_strand_id
1 'polypeptide(L)'
;MSAMEGRRVDELLEAVFTEREAGRDGLEGVLAHLGAHAPGGAADDFRQLQEMGLVGLDGSRVELTPEGEKAARGVLRRHRLAERLFRDLLDLSEGAMESQACEFEHILSPEATDSVCTLLGHPPTCPHGKSIPPGECCGSVQKTVRPLVTGLPNFPLGERGRIVFIAPKFHDRMDRLAALGVVPGSELRLHQRAPAFVIEVGETTIALDPEIAGEVYVKRLEG
;
A
#
# COMPACT_ATOMS: atom_id res chain seq x y z
N MET A 1 -12.19 22.25 1.69
CA MET A 1 -12.77 21.14 2.47
C MET A 1 -11.85 20.86 3.66
N SER A 2 -12.39 20.74 4.87
CA SER A 2 -11.61 20.34 6.04
C SER A 2 -11.24 18.85 5.94
N ALA A 3 -10.16 18.40 6.62
CA ALA A 3 -9.74 17.00 6.58
C ALA A 3 -10.82 16.02 7.09
N MET A 4 -11.70 16.48 8.00
CA MET A 4 -12.83 15.70 8.50
C MET A 4 -13.93 15.50 7.45
N GLU A 5 -14.20 16.51 6.60
CA GLU A 5 -15.18 16.38 5.52
C GLU A 5 -14.70 15.38 4.45
N GLY A 6 -13.41 15.39 4.11
CA GLY A 6 -12.84 14.45 3.14
C GLY A 6 -12.97 12.99 3.59
N ARG A 7 -12.62 12.70 4.84
CA ARG A 7 -12.75 11.36 5.42
C ARG A 7 -14.20 10.86 5.39
N ARG A 8 -15.15 11.73 5.76
CA ARG A 8 -16.57 11.34 5.77
C ARG A 8 -17.09 11.04 4.36
N VAL A 9 -16.65 11.80 3.37
CA VAL A 9 -16.98 11.52 1.95
C VAL A 9 -16.42 10.17 1.53
N ASP A 10 -15.18 9.86 1.88
CA ASP A 10 -14.55 8.57 1.57
C ASP A 10 -15.32 7.40 2.16
N GLU A 11 -15.67 7.44 3.46
CA GLU A 11 -16.45 6.41 4.16
C GLU A 11 -17.83 6.16 3.49
N LEU A 12 -18.52 7.24 3.11
CA LEU A 12 -19.83 7.14 2.45
C LEU A 12 -19.73 6.52 1.05
N LEU A 13 -18.74 6.94 0.28
CA LEU A 13 -18.50 6.41 -1.07
C LEU A 13 -18.11 4.93 -1.04
N GLU A 14 -17.28 4.55 -0.08
CA GLU A 14 -16.90 3.15 0.15
C GLU A 14 -18.12 2.30 0.49
N ALA A 15 -18.97 2.76 1.42
CA ALA A 15 -20.18 2.06 1.80
C ALA A 15 -21.13 1.86 0.62
N VAL A 16 -21.39 2.91 -0.18
CA VAL A 16 -22.23 2.81 -1.38
C VAL A 16 -21.66 1.81 -2.37
N PHE A 17 -20.36 1.87 -2.63
CA PHE A 17 -19.71 0.96 -3.58
C PHE A 17 -19.76 -0.49 -3.09
N THR A 18 -19.47 -0.74 -1.82
CA THR A 18 -19.44 -2.07 -1.22
C THR A 18 -20.84 -2.71 -1.22
N GLU A 19 -21.86 -1.95 -0.88
CA GLU A 19 -23.25 -2.43 -0.94
C GLU A 19 -23.65 -2.78 -2.37
N ARG A 20 -23.29 -1.96 -3.34
CA ARG A 20 -23.51 -2.24 -4.76
C ARG A 20 -22.78 -3.51 -5.23
N GLU A 21 -21.53 -3.73 -4.82
CA GLU A 21 -20.79 -4.98 -5.11
C GLU A 21 -21.53 -6.21 -4.55
N ALA A 22 -22.25 -6.04 -3.46
CA ALA A 22 -23.08 -7.08 -2.86
C ALA A 22 -24.48 -7.20 -3.50
N GLY A 23 -24.76 -6.43 -4.57
CA GLY A 23 -26.05 -6.43 -5.26
C GLY A 23 -27.17 -5.69 -4.51
N ARG A 24 -26.81 -4.82 -3.59
CA ARG A 24 -27.72 -3.99 -2.79
C ARG A 24 -27.51 -2.51 -3.12
N ASP A 25 -28.57 -1.82 -3.49
CA ASP A 25 -28.53 -0.41 -3.93
C ASP A 25 -29.42 0.51 -3.03
N GLY A 26 -29.97 -0.05 -1.97
CA GLY A 26 -30.84 0.67 -1.05
C GLY A 26 -30.10 1.51 -0.03
N LEU A 27 -30.56 2.74 0.19
CA LEU A 27 -30.02 3.65 1.20
C LEU A 27 -30.01 3.01 2.61
N GLU A 28 -31.01 2.21 2.95
CA GLU A 28 -31.07 1.50 4.22
C GLU A 28 -29.90 0.52 4.41
N GLY A 29 -29.52 -0.22 3.35
CA GLY A 29 -28.36 -1.11 3.37
C GLY A 29 -27.05 -0.35 3.59
N VAL A 30 -26.89 0.78 2.88
CA VAL A 30 -25.72 1.64 3.04
C VAL A 30 -25.62 2.22 4.46
N LEU A 31 -26.74 2.66 5.02
CA LEU A 31 -26.81 3.16 6.41
C LEU A 31 -26.51 2.07 7.43
N ALA A 32 -26.99 0.85 7.20
CA ALA A 32 -26.68 -0.31 8.04
C ALA A 32 -25.19 -0.68 7.97
N HIS A 33 -24.58 -0.57 6.79
CA HIS A 33 -23.14 -0.78 6.60
C HIS A 33 -22.28 0.22 7.37
N LEU A 34 -22.66 1.50 7.35
CA LEU A 34 -22.00 2.55 8.12
C LEU A 34 -22.15 2.37 9.65
N GLY A 35 -23.21 1.67 10.12
CA GLY A 35 -23.42 1.30 11.52
C GLY A 35 -23.35 2.46 12.49
N ALA A 36 -22.56 2.28 13.58
CA ALA A 36 -22.33 3.32 14.60
C ALA A 36 -21.54 4.54 14.07
N HIS A 37 -20.93 4.45 12.91
CA HIS A 37 -20.24 5.56 12.22
C HIS A 37 -21.20 6.46 11.44
N ALA A 38 -22.54 6.19 11.50
CA ALA A 38 -23.58 7.07 11.01
C ALA A 38 -24.26 7.84 12.16
N PRO A 39 -23.61 8.82 12.81
CA PRO A 39 -24.27 9.67 13.78
C PRO A 39 -25.38 10.45 13.07
N GLY A 40 -26.48 10.73 13.78
CA GLY A 40 -27.69 11.34 13.25
C GLY A 40 -27.43 12.55 12.34
N GLY A 41 -27.55 12.33 11.03
CA GLY A 41 -27.20 13.29 9.98
C GLY A 41 -27.04 12.62 8.62
N ALA A 42 -27.18 11.29 8.52
CA ALA A 42 -26.92 10.55 7.29
C ALA A 42 -27.71 11.05 6.07
N ALA A 43 -28.94 11.55 6.27
CA ALA A 43 -29.71 12.15 5.17
C ALA A 43 -29.06 13.46 4.66
N ASP A 44 -28.43 14.23 5.54
CA ASP A 44 -27.72 15.45 5.19
C ASP A 44 -26.38 15.10 4.50
N ASP A 45 -25.71 14.07 4.95
CA ASP A 45 -24.49 13.54 4.31
C ASP A 45 -24.74 13.14 2.85
N PHE A 46 -25.81 12.38 2.58
CA PHE A 46 -26.15 11.98 1.20
C PHE A 46 -26.62 13.15 0.33
N ARG A 47 -27.28 14.14 0.94
CA ARG A 47 -27.62 15.39 0.22
C ARG A 47 -26.34 16.15 -0.16
N GLN A 48 -25.38 16.21 0.73
CA GLN A 48 -24.07 16.81 0.43
C GLN A 48 -23.31 16.07 -0.69
N LEU A 49 -23.30 14.74 -0.66
CA LEU A 49 -22.73 13.95 -1.76
C LEU A 49 -23.43 14.22 -3.10
N GLN A 50 -24.74 14.39 -3.08
CA GLN A 50 -25.52 14.75 -4.27
C GLN A 50 -25.18 16.17 -4.77
N GLU A 51 -25.06 17.15 -3.87
CA GLU A 51 -24.63 18.50 -4.19
C GLU A 51 -23.20 18.52 -4.77
N MET A 52 -22.32 17.64 -4.29
CA MET A 52 -20.98 17.44 -4.84
C MET A 52 -20.98 16.69 -6.20
N GLY A 53 -22.14 16.22 -6.65
CA GLY A 53 -22.26 15.46 -7.90
C GLY A 53 -21.66 14.05 -7.83
N LEU A 54 -21.49 13.47 -6.64
CA LEU A 54 -20.89 12.15 -6.46
C LEU A 54 -21.92 11.02 -6.41
N VAL A 55 -23.15 11.32 -6.01
CA VAL A 55 -24.26 10.34 -5.99
C VAL A 55 -25.54 10.93 -6.61
N GLY A 56 -26.38 10.05 -7.17
CA GLY A 56 -27.76 10.30 -7.50
C GLY A 56 -28.66 9.61 -6.47
N LEU A 57 -29.75 10.27 -6.10
CA LEU A 57 -30.78 9.70 -5.22
C LEU A 57 -32.07 9.53 -6.03
N ASP A 58 -32.58 8.29 -6.09
CA ASP A 58 -33.89 7.98 -6.67
C ASP A 58 -34.72 7.21 -5.63
N GLY A 59 -35.61 7.94 -4.96
CA GLY A 59 -36.38 7.40 -3.85
C GLY A 59 -35.50 6.88 -2.71
N SER A 60 -35.48 5.57 -2.53
CA SER A 60 -34.67 4.89 -1.51
C SER A 60 -33.35 4.31 -2.08
N ARG A 61 -33.04 4.54 -3.37
CA ARG A 61 -31.82 4.06 -4.00
C ARG A 61 -30.76 5.14 -4.05
N VAL A 62 -29.50 4.68 -3.89
CA VAL A 62 -28.31 5.52 -4.00
C VAL A 62 -27.45 4.97 -5.15
N GLU A 63 -27.21 5.79 -6.16
CA GLU A 63 -26.37 5.42 -7.28
C GLU A 63 -25.14 6.35 -7.34
N LEU A 64 -23.96 5.78 -7.64
CA LEU A 64 -22.78 6.58 -7.89
C LEU A 64 -22.83 7.20 -9.27
N THR A 65 -22.53 8.49 -9.36
CA THR A 65 -22.26 9.13 -10.64
C THR A 65 -20.93 8.63 -11.22
N PRO A 66 -20.56 8.95 -12.48
CA PRO A 66 -19.23 8.64 -13.02
C PRO A 66 -18.09 9.21 -12.15
N GLU A 67 -18.27 10.42 -11.63
CA GLU A 67 -17.32 11.08 -10.73
C GLU A 67 -17.27 10.38 -9.36
N GLY A 68 -18.43 10.04 -8.82
CA GLY A 68 -18.55 9.26 -7.58
C GLY A 68 -17.95 7.86 -7.70
N GLU A 69 -18.17 7.18 -8.82
CA GLU A 69 -17.55 5.90 -9.15
C GLU A 69 -16.03 5.98 -9.14
N LYS A 70 -15.48 7.01 -9.79
CA LYS A 70 -14.02 7.24 -9.82
C LYS A 70 -13.46 7.49 -8.43
N ALA A 71 -14.15 8.31 -7.63
CA ALA A 71 -13.74 8.61 -6.26
C ALA A 71 -13.81 7.36 -5.37
N ALA A 72 -14.93 6.63 -5.39
CA ALA A 72 -15.14 5.39 -4.63
C ALA A 72 -14.08 4.32 -4.96
N ARG A 73 -13.77 4.13 -6.26
CA ARG A 73 -12.69 3.23 -6.70
C ARG A 73 -11.34 3.62 -6.13
N GLY A 74 -11.06 4.92 -5.99
CA GLY A 74 -9.85 5.43 -5.37
C GLY A 74 -9.75 5.05 -3.90
N VAL A 75 -10.84 5.21 -3.14
CA VAL A 75 -10.92 4.83 -1.72
C VAL A 75 -10.73 3.33 -1.56
N LEU A 76 -11.55 2.53 -2.25
CA LEU A 76 -11.47 1.07 -2.17
C LEU A 76 -10.11 0.51 -2.58
N ARG A 77 -9.46 1.15 -3.55
CA ARG A 77 -8.11 0.76 -3.92
C ARG A 77 -7.14 0.96 -2.77
N ARG A 78 -7.17 2.12 -2.09
CA ARG A 78 -6.33 2.41 -0.92
C ARG A 78 -6.59 1.41 0.20
N HIS A 79 -7.86 1.22 0.55
CA HIS A 79 -8.30 0.27 1.58
C HIS A 79 -7.79 -1.15 1.31
N ARG A 80 -8.13 -1.72 0.16
CA ARG A 80 -7.81 -3.11 -0.21
C ARG A 80 -6.31 -3.37 -0.40
N LEU A 81 -5.55 -2.35 -0.80
CA LEU A 81 -4.09 -2.42 -0.81
C LEU A 81 -3.50 -2.34 0.60
N ALA A 82 -4.10 -1.55 1.49
CA ALA A 82 -3.71 -1.50 2.89
C ALA A 82 -3.96 -2.85 3.59
N GLU A 83 -5.12 -3.49 3.36
CA GLU A 83 -5.38 -4.86 3.84
C GLU A 83 -4.29 -5.84 3.41
N ARG A 84 -3.88 -5.81 2.12
CA ARG A 84 -2.79 -6.65 1.61
C ARG A 84 -1.46 -6.33 2.29
N LEU A 85 -1.12 -5.05 2.42
CA LEU A 85 0.11 -4.61 3.07
C LEU A 85 0.19 -5.14 4.50
N PHE A 86 -0.89 -4.96 5.26
CA PHE A 86 -0.95 -5.37 6.66
C PHE A 86 -1.00 -6.88 6.86
N ARG A 87 -1.68 -7.61 5.96
CA ARG A 87 -1.77 -9.05 6.01
C ARG A 87 -0.49 -9.73 5.54
N ASP A 88 -0.02 -9.39 4.33
CA ASP A 88 1.01 -10.16 3.63
C ASP A 88 2.44 -9.75 4.06
N LEU A 89 2.66 -8.51 4.50
CA LEU A 89 3.98 -8.01 4.90
C LEU A 89 4.15 -7.81 6.40
N LEU A 90 3.09 -7.41 7.11
CA LEU A 90 3.16 -7.13 8.54
C LEU A 90 2.51 -8.22 9.40
N ASP A 91 1.91 -9.25 8.77
CA ASP A 91 1.31 -10.42 9.41
C ASP A 91 0.30 -10.07 10.55
N LEU A 92 -0.49 -9.00 10.35
CA LEU A 92 -1.49 -8.61 11.33
C LEU A 92 -2.67 -9.60 11.33
N SER A 93 -3.28 -9.75 12.51
CA SER A 93 -4.54 -10.48 12.65
C SER A 93 -5.67 -9.78 11.89
N GLU A 94 -6.72 -10.51 11.50
CA GLU A 94 -7.83 -10.01 10.70
C GLU A 94 -8.45 -8.72 11.27
N GLY A 95 -8.84 -8.71 12.54
CA GLY A 95 -9.43 -7.52 13.15
C GLY A 95 -8.48 -6.33 13.27
N ALA A 96 -7.18 -6.56 13.47
CA ALA A 96 -6.18 -5.49 13.48
C ALA A 96 -5.94 -4.95 12.06
N MET A 97 -5.90 -5.83 11.06
CA MET A 97 -5.75 -5.47 9.65
C MET A 97 -6.90 -4.57 9.19
N GLU A 98 -8.16 -4.96 9.43
CA GLU A 98 -9.35 -4.20 9.05
C GLU A 98 -9.35 -2.80 9.68
N SER A 99 -9.14 -2.72 11.01
CA SER A 99 -9.09 -1.46 11.73
C SER A 99 -7.99 -0.53 11.22
N GLN A 100 -6.81 -1.06 10.95
CA GLN A 100 -5.69 -0.26 10.45
C GLN A 100 -5.86 0.13 8.98
N ALA A 101 -6.45 -0.72 8.14
CA ALA A 101 -6.70 -0.41 6.75
C ALA A 101 -7.68 0.76 6.60
N CYS A 102 -8.74 0.77 7.40
CA CYS A 102 -9.73 1.85 7.45
C CYS A 102 -9.12 3.21 7.83
N GLU A 103 -8.16 3.23 8.76
CA GLU A 103 -7.45 4.47 9.11
C GLU A 103 -6.44 4.89 8.03
N PHE A 104 -5.73 3.91 7.46
CA PHE A 104 -4.61 4.13 6.57
C PHE A 104 -5.04 4.65 5.19
N GLU A 105 -6.22 4.26 4.69
CA GLU A 105 -6.74 4.69 3.39
C GLU A 105 -6.92 6.20 3.26
N HIS A 106 -7.23 6.88 4.37
CA HIS A 106 -7.46 8.32 4.40
C HIS A 106 -6.17 9.15 4.33
N ILE A 107 -5.02 8.56 4.64
CA ILE A 107 -3.72 9.24 4.64
C ILE A 107 -2.87 8.92 3.41
N LEU A 108 -3.20 7.87 2.66
CA LEU A 108 -2.46 7.50 1.46
C LEU A 108 -2.71 8.48 0.31
N SER A 109 -1.65 9.12 -0.16
CA SER A 109 -1.69 9.84 -1.44
C SER A 109 -1.80 8.88 -2.62
N PRO A 110 -2.27 9.32 -3.80
CA PRO A 110 -2.28 8.50 -5.01
C PRO A 110 -0.91 7.90 -5.34
N GLU A 111 0.15 8.69 -5.22
CA GLU A 111 1.54 8.26 -5.46
C GLU A 111 1.99 7.17 -4.46
N ALA A 112 1.69 7.35 -3.17
CA ALA A 112 1.96 6.33 -2.15
C ALA A 112 1.16 5.05 -2.40
N THR A 113 -0.10 5.18 -2.84
CA THR A 113 -0.96 4.04 -3.21
C THR A 113 -0.38 3.24 -4.36
N ASP A 114 0.12 3.90 -5.41
CA ASP A 114 0.76 3.23 -6.53
C ASP A 114 2.08 2.58 -6.14
N SER A 115 2.83 3.20 -5.23
CA SER A 115 4.05 2.61 -4.66
C SER A 115 3.75 1.35 -3.84
N VAL A 116 2.70 1.36 -3.01
CA VAL A 116 2.25 0.17 -2.26
C VAL A 116 1.78 -0.92 -3.22
N CYS A 117 0.99 -0.57 -4.24
CA CYS A 117 0.53 -1.52 -5.25
C CYS A 117 1.71 -2.20 -5.97
N THR A 118 2.73 -1.43 -6.34
CA THR A 118 3.93 -1.94 -7.00
C THR A 118 4.76 -2.82 -6.05
N LEU A 119 4.89 -2.40 -4.79
CA LEU A 119 5.57 -3.18 -3.74
C LEU A 119 4.94 -4.57 -3.58
N LEU A 120 3.61 -4.63 -3.62
CA LEU A 120 2.83 -5.86 -3.49
C LEU A 120 2.74 -6.68 -4.79
N GLY A 121 3.33 -6.22 -5.89
CA GLY A 121 3.30 -6.91 -7.18
C GLY A 121 1.96 -6.82 -7.90
N HIS A 122 1.24 -5.72 -7.74
CA HIS A 122 -0.06 -5.45 -8.38
C HIS A 122 -1.12 -6.52 -8.08
N PRO A 123 -1.47 -6.77 -6.81
CA PRO A 123 -2.41 -7.82 -6.45
C PRO A 123 -3.78 -7.54 -7.06
N PRO A 124 -4.45 -8.55 -7.65
CA PRO A 124 -5.77 -8.37 -8.25
C PRO A 124 -6.90 -8.36 -7.22
N THR A 125 -6.67 -8.96 -6.04
CA THR A 125 -7.69 -9.11 -4.98
C THR A 125 -7.12 -8.82 -3.60
N CYS A 126 -7.97 -8.34 -2.69
CA CYS A 126 -7.64 -8.20 -1.28
C CYS A 126 -7.69 -9.55 -0.54
N PRO A 127 -7.29 -9.65 0.75
CA PRO A 127 -7.36 -10.89 1.52
C PRO A 127 -8.76 -11.52 1.58
N HIS A 128 -9.81 -10.71 1.49
CA HIS A 128 -11.22 -11.15 1.46
C HIS A 128 -11.71 -11.59 0.07
N GLY A 129 -10.81 -11.65 -0.94
CA GLY A 129 -11.15 -12.03 -2.31
C GLY A 129 -11.88 -10.96 -3.13
N LYS A 130 -12.03 -9.74 -2.61
CA LYS A 130 -12.62 -8.62 -3.35
C LYS A 130 -11.62 -8.04 -4.34
N SER A 131 -12.10 -7.64 -5.53
CA SER A 131 -11.25 -7.07 -6.58
C SER A 131 -10.63 -5.74 -6.14
N ILE A 132 -9.33 -5.56 -6.33
CA ILE A 132 -8.65 -4.28 -6.14
C ILE A 132 -8.76 -3.47 -7.43
N PRO A 133 -9.39 -2.27 -7.41
CA PRO A 133 -9.45 -1.44 -8.59
C PRO A 133 -8.06 -1.14 -9.14
N PRO A 134 -7.80 -1.32 -10.46
CA PRO A 134 -6.51 -1.02 -11.05
C PRO A 134 -6.21 0.50 -11.00
N GLY A 135 -4.93 0.86 -10.84
CA GLY A 135 -4.43 2.22 -10.96
C GLY A 135 -3.49 2.38 -12.15
N GLU A 136 -2.92 3.58 -12.31
CA GLU A 136 -2.00 3.89 -13.41
C GLU A 136 -0.77 2.98 -13.42
N CYS A 137 -0.24 2.66 -12.24
CA CYS A 137 0.90 1.74 -12.08
C CYS A 137 0.63 0.33 -12.62
N CYS A 138 -0.64 -0.11 -12.70
CA CYS A 138 -1.00 -1.42 -13.23
C CYS A 138 -0.97 -1.47 -14.78
N GLY A 139 -1.19 -0.32 -15.45
CA GLY A 139 -1.15 -0.20 -16.91
C GLY A 139 0.27 -0.23 -17.48
N SER A 140 1.25 0.15 -16.69
CA SER A 140 2.67 0.19 -17.06
C SER A 140 3.43 -1.10 -16.72
N VAL A 141 2.74 -2.19 -16.42
CA VAL A 141 3.35 -3.49 -16.12
C VAL A 141 4.19 -3.95 -17.32
N GLN A 142 5.45 -3.57 -17.32
CA GLN A 142 6.45 -4.26 -18.09
C GLN A 142 6.44 -5.72 -17.60
N LYS A 143 6.48 -6.69 -18.52
CA LYS A 143 6.41 -8.15 -18.27
C LYS A 143 7.43 -8.70 -17.25
N THR A 144 8.26 -7.87 -16.68
CA THR A 144 9.20 -8.15 -15.61
C THR A 144 8.84 -7.30 -14.39
N VAL A 145 8.05 -7.86 -13.49
CA VAL A 145 7.91 -7.32 -12.13
C VAL A 145 9.29 -7.42 -11.49
N ARG A 146 10.02 -6.31 -11.45
CA ARG A 146 11.24 -6.23 -10.65
C ARG A 146 10.81 -5.90 -9.23
N PRO A 147 11.11 -6.74 -8.25
CA PRO A 147 10.83 -6.44 -6.86
C PRO A 147 11.43 -5.07 -6.49
N LEU A 148 10.63 -4.21 -5.85
CA LEU A 148 11.13 -2.91 -5.36
C LEU A 148 12.26 -3.09 -4.36
N VAL A 149 12.21 -4.17 -3.59
CA VAL A 149 13.21 -4.56 -2.61
C VAL A 149 13.66 -5.98 -2.93
N THR A 150 14.95 -6.19 -3.01
CA THR A 150 15.53 -7.50 -3.29
C THR A 150 16.68 -7.80 -2.32
N GLY A 151 16.89 -9.06 -2.00
CA GLY A 151 18.08 -9.46 -1.26
C GLY A 151 19.36 -9.11 -2.05
N LEU A 152 20.40 -8.68 -1.35
CA LEU A 152 21.69 -8.30 -1.95
C LEU A 152 22.27 -9.37 -2.91
N PRO A 153 22.09 -10.68 -2.68
CA PRO A 153 22.53 -11.72 -3.62
C PRO A 153 21.90 -11.62 -5.01
N ASN A 154 20.68 -11.11 -5.11
CA ASN A 154 19.95 -10.94 -6.36
C ASN A 154 20.02 -9.50 -6.92
N PHE A 155 20.68 -8.59 -6.19
CA PHE A 155 20.82 -7.20 -6.61
C PHE A 155 21.81 -7.09 -7.79
N PRO A 156 21.53 -6.30 -8.84
CA PRO A 156 22.38 -6.24 -10.02
C PRO A 156 23.78 -5.71 -9.72
N LEU A 157 24.80 -6.29 -10.37
CA LEU A 157 26.19 -5.83 -10.27
C LEU A 157 26.35 -4.43 -10.88
N GLY A 158 27.14 -3.61 -10.22
CA GLY A 158 27.48 -2.25 -10.67
C GLY A 158 26.40 -1.22 -10.36
N GLU A 159 25.21 -1.64 -9.95
CA GLU A 159 24.11 -0.73 -9.64
C GLU A 159 24.18 -0.16 -8.21
N ARG A 160 23.54 1.00 -8.04
CA ARG A 160 23.37 1.65 -6.73
C ARG A 160 22.01 1.28 -6.14
N GLY A 161 21.99 1.06 -4.85
CA GLY A 161 20.77 0.77 -4.10
C GLY A 161 20.83 1.37 -2.70
N ARG A 162 19.66 1.47 -2.07
CA ARG A 162 19.53 1.88 -0.68
C ARG A 162 19.15 0.66 0.16
N ILE A 163 19.86 0.45 1.25
CA ILE A 163 19.53 -0.58 2.23
C ILE A 163 18.18 -0.22 2.85
N VAL A 164 17.19 -1.11 2.73
CA VAL A 164 15.85 -0.90 3.27
C VAL A 164 15.73 -1.50 4.65
N PHE A 165 16.16 -2.75 4.79
CA PHE A 165 16.24 -3.43 6.07
C PHE A 165 17.32 -4.51 6.06
N ILE A 166 17.70 -4.94 7.26
CA ILE A 166 18.63 -6.04 7.50
C ILE A 166 17.90 -7.01 8.42
N ALA A 167 17.91 -8.30 8.07
CA ALA A 167 17.28 -9.39 8.83
C ALA A 167 18.34 -10.33 9.39
N PRO A 168 19.15 -9.90 10.39
CA PRO A 168 20.26 -10.68 10.87
C PRO A 168 19.76 -11.88 11.71
N LYS A 169 20.39 -13.05 11.52
CA LYS A 169 20.10 -14.23 12.32
C LYS A 169 20.61 -14.08 13.77
N PHE A 170 21.62 -13.24 13.98
CA PHE A 170 22.26 -13.02 15.28
C PHE A 170 22.43 -11.54 15.56
N HIS A 171 22.16 -11.13 16.78
CA HIS A 171 22.17 -9.71 17.16
C HIS A 171 23.54 -9.03 17.01
N ASP A 172 24.62 -9.75 17.31
CA ASP A 172 26.00 -9.26 17.18
C ASP A 172 26.41 -8.93 15.73
N ARG A 173 25.74 -9.51 14.73
CA ARG A 173 25.96 -9.18 13.32
C ARG A 173 25.45 -7.78 12.99
N MET A 174 24.32 -7.36 13.60
CA MET A 174 23.79 -6.01 13.40
C MET A 174 24.80 -4.96 13.85
N ASP A 175 25.40 -5.13 15.03
CA ASP A 175 26.38 -4.18 15.57
C ASP A 175 27.62 -4.08 14.67
N ARG A 176 28.09 -5.21 14.14
CA ARG A 176 29.24 -5.22 13.21
C ARG A 176 28.92 -4.54 11.89
N LEU A 177 27.75 -4.82 11.31
CA LEU A 177 27.30 -4.17 10.08
C LEU A 177 27.11 -2.67 10.28
N ALA A 178 26.51 -2.27 11.41
CA ALA A 178 26.33 -0.87 11.78
C ALA A 178 27.68 -0.13 11.95
N ALA A 179 28.67 -0.75 12.58
CA ALA A 179 30.01 -0.19 12.72
C ALA A 179 30.72 0.06 11.38
N LEU A 180 30.34 -0.67 10.33
CA LEU A 180 30.83 -0.51 8.96
C LEU A 180 29.97 0.44 8.12
N GLY A 181 28.92 1.06 8.71
CA GLY A 181 28.00 1.93 8.00
C GLY A 181 26.94 1.19 7.18
N VAL A 182 26.84 -0.14 7.30
CA VAL A 182 25.81 -0.96 6.65
C VAL A 182 24.58 -0.92 7.56
N VAL A 183 23.73 0.10 7.37
CA VAL A 183 22.51 0.32 8.14
C VAL A 183 21.33 0.66 7.22
N PRO A 184 20.08 0.43 7.63
CA PRO A 184 18.93 0.90 6.87
C PRO A 184 19.04 2.40 6.54
N GLY A 185 18.76 2.76 5.27
CA GLY A 185 18.90 4.11 4.75
C GLY A 185 20.22 4.39 4.04
N SER A 186 21.31 3.62 4.32
CA SER A 186 22.59 3.78 3.62
C SER A 186 22.49 3.37 2.16
N GLU A 187 23.20 4.11 1.31
CA GLU A 187 23.38 3.76 -0.09
C GLU A 187 24.57 2.83 -0.26
N LEU A 188 24.41 1.84 -1.12
CA LEU A 188 25.46 0.92 -1.49
C LEU A 188 25.60 0.77 -3.00
N ARG A 189 26.75 0.29 -3.43
CA ARG A 189 26.99 -0.21 -4.78
C ARG A 189 27.56 -1.62 -4.70
N LEU A 190 26.98 -2.57 -5.46
CA LEU A 190 27.45 -3.94 -5.49
C LEU A 190 28.50 -4.11 -6.59
N HIS A 191 29.75 -4.39 -6.21
CA HIS A 191 30.86 -4.55 -7.14
C HIS A 191 31.12 -5.99 -7.54
N GLN A 192 30.92 -6.96 -6.62
CA GLN A 192 31.29 -8.35 -6.82
C GLN A 192 30.36 -9.29 -6.04
N ARG A 193 30.19 -10.53 -6.53
CA ARG A 193 29.41 -11.58 -5.83
C ARG A 193 30.24 -12.79 -5.39
N ALA A 194 31.35 -13.05 -6.06
CA ALA A 194 32.18 -14.21 -5.79
C ALA A 194 33.67 -13.83 -5.79
N PRO A 195 34.51 -14.38 -4.87
CA PRO A 195 34.18 -15.37 -3.84
C PRO A 195 33.43 -14.80 -2.63
N ALA A 196 33.40 -13.49 -2.45
CA ALA A 196 32.62 -12.76 -1.45
C ALA A 196 31.81 -11.66 -2.14
N PHE A 197 30.76 -11.19 -1.48
CA PHE A 197 30.04 -10.00 -1.92
C PHE A 197 30.84 -8.76 -1.54
N VAL A 198 31.25 -8.00 -2.54
CA VAL A 198 31.97 -6.73 -2.32
C VAL A 198 31.00 -5.59 -2.57
N ILE A 199 30.75 -4.81 -1.54
CA ILE A 199 29.91 -3.61 -1.59
C ILE A 199 30.72 -2.38 -1.23
N GLU A 200 30.34 -1.25 -1.79
CA GLU A 200 30.82 0.07 -1.42
C GLU A 200 29.68 0.78 -0.69
N VAL A 201 29.95 1.28 0.52
CA VAL A 201 29.01 2.07 1.32
C VAL A 201 29.73 3.35 1.73
N GLY A 202 29.28 4.50 1.19
CA GLY A 202 30.03 5.75 1.32
C GLY A 202 31.43 5.63 0.68
N GLU A 203 32.46 5.81 1.48
CA GLU A 203 33.88 5.68 1.05
C GLU A 203 34.50 4.32 1.45
N THR A 204 33.72 3.43 2.01
CA THR A 204 34.21 2.15 2.54
C THR A 204 33.87 0.99 1.63
N THR A 205 34.85 0.19 1.26
CA THR A 205 34.64 -1.09 0.56
C THR A 205 34.62 -2.23 1.57
N ILE A 206 33.56 -3.03 1.54
CA ILE A 206 33.28 -4.07 2.50
C ILE A 206 33.09 -5.39 1.78
N ALA A 207 33.77 -6.43 2.25
CA ALA A 207 33.53 -7.80 1.82
C ALA A 207 32.61 -8.52 2.81
N LEU A 208 31.48 -9.03 2.30
CA LEU A 208 30.51 -9.80 3.07
C LEU A 208 30.54 -11.24 2.59
N ASP A 209 30.44 -12.17 3.53
CA ASP A 209 30.18 -13.56 3.17
C ASP A 209 28.76 -13.73 2.60
N PRO A 210 28.47 -14.84 1.87
CA PRO A 210 27.16 -15.05 1.25
C PRO A 210 26.01 -15.11 2.24
N GLU A 211 26.25 -15.58 3.48
CA GLU A 211 25.21 -15.67 4.50
C GLU A 211 24.82 -14.27 4.96
N ILE A 212 25.79 -13.41 5.29
CA ILE A 212 25.53 -12.02 5.71
C ILE A 212 24.93 -11.21 4.56
N ALA A 213 25.41 -11.40 3.32
CA ALA A 213 24.82 -10.75 2.17
C ALA A 213 23.34 -11.12 1.97
N GLY A 214 22.95 -12.36 2.29
CA GLY A 214 21.57 -12.81 2.25
C GLY A 214 20.65 -12.15 3.27
N GLU A 215 21.20 -11.54 4.32
CA GLU A 215 20.46 -10.82 5.37
C GLU A 215 20.21 -9.34 5.01
N VAL A 216 20.84 -8.80 3.93
CA VAL A 216 20.73 -7.39 3.51
C VAL A 216 19.74 -7.26 2.36
N TYR A 217 18.74 -6.39 2.53
CA TYR A 217 17.70 -6.12 1.54
C TYR A 217 17.82 -4.70 1.01
N VAL A 218 17.78 -4.56 -0.30
CA VAL A 218 18.17 -3.35 -1.03
C VAL A 218 17.06 -2.93 -2.00
N LYS A 219 16.73 -1.64 -2.00
CA LYS A 219 15.90 -1.00 -3.02
C LYS A 219 16.83 -0.36 -4.05
N ARG A 220 16.58 -0.62 -5.34
CA ARG A 220 17.30 0.05 -6.43
C ARG A 220 17.05 1.55 -6.40
N LEU A 221 18.08 2.36 -6.62
CA LEU A 221 17.95 3.78 -6.86
C LEU A 221 17.88 4.02 -8.38
N GLU A 222 16.81 4.70 -8.78
CA GLU A 222 16.70 5.20 -10.14
C GLU A 222 17.69 6.38 -10.28
N GLY A 223 18.58 6.29 -11.26
CA GLY A 223 19.57 7.33 -11.56
C GLY A 223 18.99 8.47 -12.37
#